data_9385234cedc5297c7da2540d9227ded3
#
_entry.id   9385234cedc5297c7da2540d9227ded3
#
_cell.length_a   1.000
_cell.length_b   1.000
_cell.length_c   1.000
_cell.angle_alpha   90.00
_cell.angle_beta   90.00
_cell.angle_gamma   90.00
#
_symmetry.space_group_name_H-M   'P 1'
#
loop_
_entity.id
_entity.type
_entity.pdbx_description
1 polymer ?
#
loop_
_entity_poly.entity_id
_entity_poly.type
_entity_poly.pdbx_seq_one_letter_code
_entity_poly.pdbx_strand_id
1 'polypeptide(L)'
;MKTDEIANRHLLAADGLQKLLQAEEQRIRIVVKERWASSYAGQLLTSCLVNLLCRQVKLVCQIEVIAPETPALIKLPCDGSLNPFPACLEALASWAVNGAVSVTTSQTATVVDYTVFVGDAPEEPCQGHRLVAVGDGWRAWVGDPSNARLSIVPTSPNPLGPFLAAALAAGEIFKHSRGIRRGRFLSDDGYSLWSGASSQNWIDLHDGPEISGAVMSPVHVVGAGAVGNALAYIIANLGLVEGYVVLIDDDSYDDTNLNRCLLAGWLDIAQSKVHAIERVLKAGGIRAFSFPGTIKSYVKDMRIGLRADVARQVDDLVFSVVASCVDRGAARQDVQGLHPHLLLGGSTLNLQAKSNLYSGRPGAACLACFNPVEKDGEKIRALESQLRKMPTLERGEFLTSRGLDASSIEEYLSGAQCGGLGEAALRDYVVRPPAEFSAGFVSLGAGLLLASAVLRNTIFTADSAPRGDMTTLNFLNGGLGDSWLGADENCQLNCRAK
;
A
#
# COMPACT_ATOMS: atom_id res chain seq x y z
N MET A 1 -21.31 -9.08 2.06
CA MET A 1 -19.89 -9.02 1.62
C MET A 1 -19.65 -10.15 0.63
N LYS A 2 -19.09 -9.84 -0.51
CA LYS A 2 -18.83 -10.80 -1.57
C LYS A 2 -17.34 -11.17 -1.55
N THR A 3 -17.02 -12.33 -1.01
CA THR A 3 -15.63 -12.82 -0.89
C THR A 3 -14.91 -12.90 -2.23
N ASP A 4 -15.64 -13.22 -3.31
CA ASP A 4 -15.09 -13.23 -4.68
C ASP A 4 -14.60 -11.86 -5.13
N GLU A 5 -15.30 -10.80 -4.78
CA GLU A 5 -14.89 -9.43 -5.12
C GLU A 5 -13.67 -8.97 -4.32
N ILE A 6 -13.58 -9.33 -3.04
CA ILE A 6 -12.37 -9.05 -2.24
C ILE A 6 -11.16 -9.76 -2.85
N ALA A 7 -11.30 -11.04 -3.21
CA ALA A 7 -10.21 -11.84 -3.77
C ALA A 7 -9.81 -11.42 -5.19
N ASN A 8 -10.72 -10.82 -5.94
CA ASN A 8 -10.56 -10.59 -7.38
C ASN A 8 -9.25 -9.89 -7.73
N ARG A 9 -8.89 -8.80 -7.04
CA ARG A 9 -7.74 -7.96 -7.40
C ARG A 9 -6.39 -8.64 -7.21
N HIS A 10 -6.20 -9.41 -6.15
CA HIS A 10 -4.91 -10.08 -5.87
C HIS A 10 -4.79 -11.47 -6.54
N LEU A 11 -5.86 -11.96 -7.17
CA LEU A 11 -5.83 -13.16 -8.00
C LEU A 11 -5.61 -12.87 -9.49
N LEU A 12 -5.66 -11.61 -9.91
CA LEU A 12 -5.38 -11.22 -11.30
C LEU A 12 -3.94 -11.53 -11.71
N ALA A 13 -3.71 -11.51 -13.02
CA ALA A 13 -2.36 -11.59 -13.57
C ALA A 13 -1.56 -10.33 -13.23
N ALA A 14 -0.26 -10.50 -13.05
CA ALA A 14 0.72 -9.44 -12.89
C ALA A 14 2.05 -9.89 -13.51
N ASP A 15 3.05 -9.03 -13.61
CA ASP A 15 4.36 -9.43 -14.14
C ASP A 15 4.93 -10.63 -13.36
N GLY A 16 5.17 -11.73 -14.05
CA GLY A 16 5.63 -12.99 -13.47
C GLY A 16 4.55 -13.82 -12.76
N LEU A 17 3.29 -13.35 -12.73
CA LEU A 17 2.14 -14.03 -12.15
C LEU A 17 1.08 -14.29 -13.20
N GLN A 18 0.68 -15.54 -13.35
CA GLN A 18 -0.53 -15.87 -14.12
C GLN A 18 -1.79 -15.59 -13.28
N LYS A 19 -2.91 -15.30 -13.96
CA LYS A 19 -4.22 -15.25 -13.30
C LYS A 19 -4.51 -16.59 -12.62
N LEU A 20 -4.86 -16.55 -11.34
CA LEU A 20 -5.20 -17.75 -10.59
C LEU A 20 -6.72 -17.94 -10.65
N LEU A 21 -7.17 -19.04 -11.27
CA LEU A 21 -8.59 -19.39 -11.36
C LEU A 21 -9.08 -20.07 -10.08
N GLN A 22 -8.20 -20.89 -9.48
CA GLN A 22 -8.46 -21.59 -8.22
C GLN A 22 -7.17 -21.61 -7.40
N ALA A 23 -7.24 -21.19 -6.13
CA ALA A 23 -6.13 -21.21 -5.21
C ALA A 23 -6.28 -22.35 -4.20
N GLU A 24 -5.16 -22.93 -3.78
CA GLU A 24 -5.11 -23.73 -2.56
C GLU A 24 -5.07 -22.77 -1.37
N GLU A 25 -6.07 -22.91 -0.49
CA GLU A 25 -6.17 -22.07 0.69
C GLU A 25 -5.16 -22.49 1.76
N GLN A 26 -4.41 -21.55 2.27
CA GLN A 26 -3.32 -21.78 3.19
C GLN A 26 -3.73 -21.56 4.66
N ARG A 27 -3.13 -22.34 5.55
CA ARG A 27 -3.21 -22.19 7.00
C ARG A 27 -1.92 -21.63 7.52
N ILE A 28 -1.99 -20.53 8.27
CA ILE A 28 -0.83 -19.78 8.74
C ILE A 28 -0.81 -19.77 10.25
N ARG A 29 0.36 -20.04 10.84
CA ARG A 29 0.60 -19.87 12.27
C ARG A 29 1.54 -18.69 12.48
N ILE A 30 1.20 -17.80 13.41
CA ILE A 30 2.03 -16.69 13.85
C ILE A 30 2.41 -16.97 15.30
N VAL A 31 3.71 -17.06 15.58
CA VAL A 31 4.23 -17.33 16.92
C VAL A 31 4.92 -16.08 17.44
N VAL A 32 4.44 -15.57 18.57
CA VAL A 32 4.97 -14.35 19.21
C VAL A 32 5.40 -14.70 20.61
N LYS A 33 6.71 -14.58 20.91
CA LYS A 33 7.22 -14.79 22.27
C LYS A 33 6.91 -13.59 23.15
N GLU A 34 6.94 -13.79 24.49
CA GLU A 34 6.50 -12.81 25.50
C GLU A 34 7.16 -11.44 25.33
N ARG A 35 8.48 -11.38 25.11
CA ARG A 35 9.19 -10.09 24.95
C ARG A 35 8.71 -9.27 23.76
N TRP A 36 8.26 -9.94 22.67
CA TRP A 36 7.70 -9.27 21.50
C TRP A 36 6.21 -8.94 21.72
N ALA A 37 5.45 -9.86 22.28
CA ALA A 37 4.05 -9.62 22.61
C ALA A 37 3.87 -8.45 23.62
N SER A 38 4.86 -8.22 24.47
CA SER A 38 4.89 -7.14 25.47
C SER A 38 5.54 -5.85 24.96
N SER A 39 5.81 -5.72 23.66
CA SER A 39 6.45 -4.54 23.05
C SER A 39 5.58 -3.89 21.97
N TYR A 40 5.72 -2.57 21.78
CA TYR A 40 5.06 -1.86 20.68
C TYR A 40 5.42 -2.46 19.34
N ALA A 41 6.70 -2.68 19.07
CA ALA A 41 7.17 -3.21 17.79
C ALA A 41 6.58 -4.58 17.48
N GLY A 42 6.55 -5.48 18.45
CA GLY A 42 5.97 -6.82 18.28
C GLY A 42 4.46 -6.79 18.06
N GLN A 43 3.72 -5.95 18.81
CA GLN A 43 2.29 -5.79 18.62
C GLN A 43 1.94 -5.11 17.29
N LEU A 44 2.69 -4.09 16.88
CA LEU A 44 2.54 -3.43 15.57
C LEU A 44 2.79 -4.41 14.42
N LEU A 45 3.89 -5.18 14.48
CA LEU A 45 4.22 -6.19 13.47
C LEU A 45 3.13 -7.25 13.39
N THR A 46 2.74 -7.83 14.54
CA THR A 46 1.76 -8.92 14.58
C THR A 46 0.39 -8.46 14.09
N SER A 47 -0.10 -7.31 14.54
CA SER A 47 -1.40 -6.78 14.12
C SER A 47 -1.43 -6.42 12.64
N CYS A 48 -0.37 -5.81 12.14
CA CYS A 48 -0.24 -5.48 10.72
C CYS A 48 -0.19 -6.76 9.86
N LEU A 49 0.55 -7.78 10.30
CA LEU A 49 0.65 -9.06 9.60
C LEU A 49 -0.71 -9.76 9.54
N VAL A 50 -1.45 -9.83 10.66
CA VAL A 50 -2.81 -10.37 10.70
C VAL A 50 -3.73 -9.58 9.76
N ASN A 51 -3.69 -8.24 9.80
CA ASN A 51 -4.49 -7.37 8.94
C ASN A 51 -4.19 -7.59 7.44
N LEU A 52 -2.93 -7.82 7.08
CA LEU A 52 -2.53 -8.11 5.69
C LEU A 52 -2.96 -9.51 5.25
N LEU A 53 -2.75 -10.52 6.09
CA LEU A 53 -3.02 -11.91 5.73
C LEU A 53 -4.52 -12.22 5.68
N CYS A 54 -5.32 -11.71 6.62
CA CYS A 54 -6.77 -11.94 6.59
C CYS A 54 -7.46 -11.32 5.36
N ARG A 55 -6.82 -10.33 4.71
CA ARG A 55 -7.30 -9.74 3.45
C ARG A 55 -6.88 -10.49 2.19
N GLN A 56 -6.03 -11.52 2.31
CA GLN A 56 -5.70 -12.44 1.22
C GLN A 56 -6.75 -13.56 1.09
N VAL A 57 -8.01 -13.16 1.08
CA VAL A 57 -9.17 -14.07 0.97
C VAL A 57 -9.00 -15.01 -0.22
N LYS A 58 -9.33 -16.30 -0.06
CA LYS A 58 -9.09 -17.42 -1.00
C LYS A 58 -7.62 -17.85 -1.17
N LEU A 59 -6.66 -17.11 -0.63
CA LEU A 59 -5.28 -17.60 -0.49
C LEU A 59 -5.00 -18.03 0.94
N VAL A 60 -5.67 -17.42 1.91
CA VAL A 60 -5.57 -17.74 3.33
C VAL A 60 -6.97 -18.09 3.83
N CYS A 61 -7.12 -19.23 4.51
CA CYS A 61 -8.38 -19.64 5.13
C CYS A 61 -8.35 -19.55 6.67
N GLN A 62 -7.17 -19.73 7.27
CA GLN A 62 -7.03 -19.73 8.71
C GLN A 62 -5.70 -19.10 9.16
N ILE A 63 -5.74 -18.32 10.22
CA ILE A 63 -4.59 -17.77 10.92
C ILE A 63 -4.68 -18.17 12.38
N GLU A 64 -3.67 -18.85 12.90
CA GLU A 64 -3.50 -19.14 14.32
C GLU A 64 -2.44 -18.20 14.90
N VAL A 65 -2.77 -17.47 15.94
CA VAL A 65 -1.81 -16.60 16.62
C VAL A 65 -1.49 -17.19 17.99
N ILE A 66 -0.29 -17.69 18.15
CA ILE A 66 0.23 -18.21 19.41
C ILE A 66 1.02 -17.09 20.10
N ALA A 67 0.38 -16.41 21.00
CA ALA A 67 0.98 -15.31 21.76
C ALA A 67 0.51 -15.37 23.24
N PRO A 68 1.35 -14.94 24.19
CA PRO A 68 0.93 -14.82 25.59
C PRO A 68 -0.14 -13.73 25.74
N GLU A 69 -0.97 -13.88 26.75
CA GLU A 69 -1.94 -12.87 27.16
C GLU A 69 -1.23 -11.66 27.76
N THR A 70 -1.06 -10.63 26.94
CA THR A 70 -0.43 -9.35 27.32
C THR A 70 -1.41 -8.20 27.11
N PRO A 71 -1.28 -7.09 27.86
CA PRO A 71 -2.06 -5.89 27.60
C PRO A 71 -1.84 -5.36 26.18
N ALA A 72 -2.89 -4.84 25.54
CA ALA A 72 -2.77 -4.13 24.29
C ALA A 72 -2.09 -2.78 24.51
N LEU A 73 -0.97 -2.56 23.83
CA LEU A 73 -0.19 -1.31 23.85
C LEU A 73 -0.56 -0.38 22.68
N ILE A 74 -1.08 -0.95 21.60
CA ILE A 74 -1.38 -0.24 20.35
C ILE A 74 -2.89 -0.05 20.19
N LYS A 75 -3.26 0.95 19.38
CA LYS A 75 -4.64 1.13 18.93
C LYS A 75 -4.82 0.46 17.57
N LEU A 76 -5.84 -0.38 17.44
CA LEU A 76 -6.20 -1.00 16.19
C LEU A 76 -7.22 -0.15 15.43
N PRO A 77 -7.32 -0.30 14.09
CA PRO A 77 -8.30 0.44 13.29
C PRO A 77 -9.76 0.02 13.55
N CYS A 78 -9.99 -1.15 14.14
CA CYS A 78 -11.30 -1.57 14.62
C CYS A 78 -11.62 -0.91 15.98
N ASP A 79 -12.86 -0.47 16.15
CA ASP A 79 -13.32 0.09 17.41
C ASP A 79 -13.28 -1.00 18.50
N GLY A 80 -12.57 -0.73 19.57
CA GLY A 80 -12.58 -1.59 20.74
C GLY A 80 -11.31 -1.48 21.58
N SER A 81 -11.48 -1.16 22.85
CA SER A 81 -10.47 -1.32 23.90
C SER A 81 -10.43 -2.77 24.37
N LEU A 82 -10.24 -3.71 23.43
CA LEU A 82 -10.13 -5.12 23.79
C LEU A 82 -8.79 -5.36 24.48
N ASN A 83 -8.83 -6.06 25.57
CA ASN A 83 -7.68 -6.49 26.35
C ASN A 83 -7.98 -7.93 26.84
N PRO A 84 -7.13 -8.92 26.55
CA PRO A 84 -5.71 -8.87 26.16
C PRO A 84 -5.46 -8.70 24.65
N PHE A 85 -4.19 -8.44 24.29
CA PHE A 85 -3.76 -8.20 22.90
C PHE A 85 -4.18 -9.31 21.91
N PRO A 86 -4.07 -10.62 22.22
CA PRO A 86 -4.52 -11.66 21.30
C PRO A 86 -5.99 -11.53 20.90
N ALA A 87 -6.89 -11.20 21.83
CA ALA A 87 -8.31 -11.01 21.53
C ALA A 87 -8.56 -9.83 20.55
N CYS A 88 -7.69 -8.82 20.57
CA CYS A 88 -7.74 -7.70 19.64
C CYS A 88 -7.49 -8.15 18.18
N LEU A 89 -6.69 -9.21 17.96
CA LEU A 89 -6.37 -9.72 16.63
C LEU A 89 -7.54 -10.46 15.98
N GLU A 90 -8.31 -11.21 16.77
CA GLU A 90 -9.55 -11.85 16.31
C GLU A 90 -10.60 -10.79 15.91
N ALA A 91 -10.73 -9.76 16.75
CA ALA A 91 -11.63 -8.63 16.46
C ALA A 91 -11.19 -7.85 15.21
N LEU A 92 -9.89 -7.63 15.03
CA LEU A 92 -9.33 -6.97 13.85
C LEU A 92 -9.69 -7.73 12.56
N ALA A 93 -9.51 -9.04 12.54
CA ALA A 93 -9.83 -9.84 11.36
C ALA A 93 -11.35 -9.89 11.09
N SER A 94 -12.16 -10.02 12.14
CA SER A 94 -13.62 -9.95 12.00
C SER A 94 -14.06 -8.60 11.44
N TRP A 95 -13.50 -7.50 11.93
CA TRP A 95 -13.76 -6.17 11.41
C TRP A 95 -13.29 -6.01 9.96
N ALA A 96 -12.11 -6.53 9.61
CA ALA A 96 -11.52 -6.33 8.28
C ALA A 96 -12.32 -7.02 7.17
N VAL A 97 -12.71 -8.29 7.37
CA VAL A 97 -13.26 -9.15 6.30
C VAL A 97 -14.45 -10.01 6.76
N ASN A 98 -15.13 -9.64 7.85
CA ASN A 98 -16.34 -10.30 8.34
C ASN A 98 -16.23 -11.84 8.44
N GLY A 99 -15.11 -12.33 8.96
CA GLY A 99 -14.88 -13.76 9.16
C GLY A 99 -14.61 -14.57 7.88
N ALA A 100 -14.33 -13.91 6.75
CA ALA A 100 -13.94 -14.61 5.50
C ALA A 100 -12.63 -15.40 5.66
N VAL A 101 -11.77 -15.00 6.61
CA VAL A 101 -10.60 -15.73 7.09
C VAL A 101 -10.76 -15.94 8.59
N SER A 102 -10.63 -17.18 9.05
CA SER A 102 -10.71 -17.48 10.49
C SER A 102 -9.41 -17.09 11.20
N VAL A 103 -9.52 -16.31 12.27
CA VAL A 103 -8.38 -15.98 13.14
C VAL A 103 -8.68 -16.49 14.54
N THR A 104 -7.76 -17.27 15.11
CA THR A 104 -7.88 -17.84 16.46
C THR A 104 -6.60 -17.62 17.25
N THR A 105 -6.74 -17.48 18.56
CA THR A 105 -5.62 -17.33 19.51
C THR A 105 -5.30 -18.63 20.23
N SER A 106 -5.98 -19.71 19.90
CA SER A 106 -5.73 -21.06 20.41
C SER A 106 -5.17 -21.94 19.30
N GLN A 107 -4.24 -22.82 19.66
CA GLN A 107 -3.70 -23.80 18.73
C GLN A 107 -4.77 -24.85 18.41
N THR A 108 -5.32 -24.82 17.21
CA THR A 108 -6.40 -25.70 16.76
C THR A 108 -5.97 -26.65 15.64
N ALA A 109 -5.06 -26.20 14.76
CA ALA A 109 -4.58 -27.00 13.65
C ALA A 109 -3.33 -27.80 14.03
N THR A 110 -3.31 -29.09 13.71
CA THR A 110 -2.12 -29.95 13.84
C THR A 110 -1.12 -29.70 12.73
N VAL A 111 -1.61 -29.32 11.55
CA VAL A 111 -0.79 -29.06 10.36
C VAL A 111 -1.09 -27.64 9.85
N VAL A 112 -0.03 -26.87 9.62
CA VAL A 112 -0.07 -25.53 9.00
C VAL A 112 0.89 -25.50 7.83
N ASP A 113 0.58 -24.69 6.82
CA ASP A 113 1.41 -24.55 5.62
C ASP A 113 2.58 -23.61 5.88
N TYR A 114 2.36 -22.56 6.68
CA TYR A 114 3.37 -21.56 7.04
C TYR A 114 3.39 -21.28 8.52
N THR A 115 4.59 -21.10 9.07
CA THR A 115 4.80 -20.57 10.42
C THR A 115 5.67 -19.32 10.35
N VAL A 116 5.13 -18.20 10.85
CA VAL A 116 5.84 -16.92 10.99
C VAL A 116 6.21 -16.72 12.46
N PHE A 117 7.51 -16.58 12.73
CA PHE A 117 8.02 -16.23 14.04
C PHE A 117 8.25 -14.72 14.12
N VAL A 118 7.61 -14.07 15.05
CA VAL A 118 7.78 -12.63 15.28
C VAL A 118 8.98 -12.41 16.19
N GLY A 119 10.05 -11.89 15.62
CA GLY A 119 11.27 -11.47 16.30
C GLY A 119 12.24 -12.59 16.65
N ASP A 120 11.78 -13.67 17.22
CA ASP A 120 12.63 -14.74 17.73
C ASP A 120 12.54 -16.02 16.89
N ALA A 121 13.68 -16.56 16.53
CA ALA A 121 13.74 -17.87 15.90
C ALA A 121 13.25 -18.98 16.87
N PRO A 122 12.67 -20.07 16.34
CA PRO A 122 12.28 -21.21 17.16
C PRO A 122 13.51 -21.95 17.70
N GLU A 123 13.38 -22.53 18.88
CA GLU A 123 14.39 -23.43 19.45
C GLU A 123 14.25 -24.85 18.88
N GLU A 124 13.05 -25.24 18.48
CA GLU A 124 12.73 -26.58 17.98
C GLU A 124 12.35 -26.57 16.49
N PRO A 125 12.56 -27.69 15.78
CA PRO A 125 12.09 -27.85 14.41
C PRO A 125 10.56 -27.80 14.35
N CYS A 126 10.01 -26.99 13.45
CA CYS A 126 8.57 -26.93 13.14
C CYS A 126 8.31 -27.50 11.74
N GLN A 127 7.07 -27.97 11.52
CA GLN A 127 6.62 -28.42 10.21
C GLN A 127 6.22 -27.23 9.31
N GLY A 128 6.18 -27.46 8.00
CA GLY A 128 5.80 -26.48 7.00
C GLY A 128 6.89 -25.47 6.64
N HIS A 129 6.51 -24.49 5.84
CA HIS A 129 7.38 -23.37 5.50
C HIS A 129 7.51 -22.39 6.68
N ARG A 130 8.74 -21.96 6.95
CA ARG A 130 9.04 -21.16 8.15
C ARG A 130 9.74 -19.87 7.77
N LEU A 131 9.39 -18.79 8.44
CA LEU A 131 10.10 -17.53 8.34
C LEU A 131 10.13 -16.81 9.69
N VAL A 132 11.16 -16.01 9.91
CA VAL A 132 11.24 -15.03 10.99
C VAL A 132 11.01 -13.66 10.39
N ALA A 133 10.18 -12.85 11.04
CA ALA A 133 9.97 -11.45 10.71
C ALA A 133 10.37 -10.58 11.90
N VAL A 134 11.22 -9.60 11.67
CA VAL A 134 11.74 -8.66 12.67
C VAL A 134 11.59 -7.25 12.16
N GLY A 135 11.04 -6.37 13.00
CA GLY A 135 10.95 -4.94 12.70
C GLY A 135 11.09 -4.12 13.96
N ASP A 136 12.01 -3.16 13.97
CA ASP A 136 12.21 -2.22 15.06
C ASP A 136 12.78 -0.90 14.51
N GLY A 137 12.29 0.23 14.98
CA GLY A 137 12.71 1.52 14.47
C GLY A 137 12.36 1.68 12.97
N TRP A 138 13.35 1.99 12.17
CA TRP A 138 13.23 2.15 10.71
C TRP A 138 13.60 0.88 9.94
N ARG A 139 13.96 -0.20 10.62
CA ARG A 139 14.54 -1.41 10.05
C ARG A 139 13.56 -2.56 10.06
N ALA A 140 13.61 -3.35 9.01
CA ALA A 140 12.90 -4.62 8.89
C ALA A 140 13.81 -5.69 8.32
N TRP A 141 13.57 -6.93 8.73
CA TRP A 141 14.25 -8.10 8.20
C TRP A 141 13.29 -9.28 8.20
N VAL A 142 13.34 -10.09 7.14
CA VAL A 142 12.67 -11.39 7.06
C VAL A 142 13.67 -12.42 6.56
N GLY A 143 13.61 -13.64 7.08
CA GLY A 143 14.56 -14.67 6.68
C GLY A 143 14.28 -16.04 7.25
N ASP A 144 15.14 -17.00 6.90
CA ASP A 144 15.08 -18.36 7.42
C ASP A 144 15.42 -18.38 8.91
N PRO A 145 14.65 -19.10 9.74
CA PRO A 145 14.94 -19.23 11.17
C PRO A 145 16.37 -19.72 11.49
N SER A 146 16.97 -20.53 10.64
CA SER A 146 18.35 -21.02 10.84
C SER A 146 19.41 -19.91 10.74
N ASN A 147 19.09 -18.82 10.02
CA ASN A 147 19.98 -17.67 9.82
C ASN A 147 19.68 -16.54 10.82
N ALA A 148 18.54 -16.62 11.51
CA ALA A 148 18.10 -15.63 12.50
C ALA A 148 18.90 -15.74 13.81
N ARG A 149 20.19 -15.36 13.79
CA ARG A 149 21.01 -15.20 15.01
C ARG A 149 20.74 -13.85 15.69
N LEU A 150 19.45 -13.56 15.88
CA LEU A 150 19.02 -12.24 16.27
C LEU A 150 18.60 -12.23 17.75
N SER A 151 19.48 -11.73 18.61
CA SER A 151 19.08 -11.33 19.97
C SER A 151 18.70 -9.85 19.94
N ILE A 152 17.51 -9.54 19.39
CA ILE A 152 17.00 -8.17 19.32
C ILE A 152 16.05 -7.94 20.46
N VAL A 153 16.25 -6.84 21.18
CA VAL A 153 15.30 -6.32 22.14
C VAL A 153 14.53 -5.20 21.45
N PRO A 154 13.23 -5.37 21.17
CA PRO A 154 12.45 -4.33 20.53
C PRO A 154 12.26 -3.16 21.49
N THR A 155 12.70 -1.97 21.11
CA THR A 155 12.71 -0.79 21.97
C THR A 155 11.91 0.38 21.41
N SER A 156 11.76 0.46 20.10
CA SER A 156 11.15 1.62 19.44
C SER A 156 9.63 1.47 19.27
N PRO A 157 8.84 2.51 19.56
CA PRO A 157 7.42 2.56 19.21
C PRO A 157 7.18 2.92 17.73
N ASN A 158 8.23 3.14 16.95
CA ASN A 158 8.15 3.50 15.55
C ASN A 158 7.53 2.37 14.70
N PRO A 159 6.41 2.60 13.97
CA PRO A 159 5.72 1.57 13.20
C PRO A 159 6.42 1.20 11.89
N LEU A 160 7.36 2.01 11.39
CA LEU A 160 7.92 1.84 10.04
C LEU A 160 8.59 0.49 9.85
N GLY A 161 9.51 0.11 10.74
CA GLY A 161 10.18 -1.19 10.69
C GLY A 161 9.22 -2.37 10.88
N PRO A 162 8.40 -2.38 11.96
CA PRO A 162 7.39 -3.43 12.18
C PRO A 162 6.43 -3.62 11.00
N PHE A 163 5.91 -2.54 10.42
CA PHE A 163 5.00 -2.61 9.28
C PHE A 163 5.70 -3.07 8.00
N LEU A 164 6.95 -2.68 7.79
CA LEU A 164 7.74 -3.19 6.67
C LEU A 164 8.00 -4.70 6.81
N ALA A 165 8.37 -5.18 8.01
CA ALA A 165 8.55 -6.59 8.28
C ALA A 165 7.26 -7.40 8.02
N ALA A 166 6.11 -6.87 8.46
CA ALA A 166 4.81 -7.47 8.18
C ALA A 166 4.48 -7.52 6.67
N ALA A 167 4.78 -6.44 5.93
CA ALA A 167 4.59 -6.38 4.48
C ALA A 167 5.48 -7.39 3.74
N LEU A 168 6.75 -7.50 4.13
CA LEU A 168 7.69 -8.47 3.57
C LEU A 168 7.24 -9.91 3.84
N ALA A 169 6.88 -10.24 5.08
CA ALA A 169 6.42 -11.57 5.45
C ALA A 169 5.14 -11.97 4.71
N ALA A 170 4.14 -11.08 4.67
CA ALA A 170 2.91 -11.31 3.91
C ALA A 170 3.17 -11.45 2.40
N GLY A 171 4.13 -10.69 1.87
CA GLY A 171 4.57 -10.76 0.48
C GLY A 171 5.25 -12.08 0.14
N GLU A 172 6.09 -12.64 1.01
CA GLU A 172 6.75 -13.94 0.81
C GLU A 172 5.72 -15.08 0.81
N ILE A 173 4.80 -15.10 1.76
CA ILE A 173 3.70 -16.08 1.80
C ILE A 173 2.87 -15.98 0.52
N PHE A 174 2.47 -14.76 0.12
CA PHE A 174 1.72 -14.51 -1.11
C PHE A 174 2.44 -15.05 -2.35
N LYS A 175 3.71 -14.73 -2.53
CA LYS A 175 4.50 -15.18 -3.69
C LYS A 175 4.61 -16.70 -3.76
N HIS A 176 4.87 -17.34 -2.62
CA HIS A 176 4.98 -18.79 -2.58
C HIS A 176 3.64 -19.47 -2.84
N SER A 177 2.54 -19.03 -2.22
CA SER A 177 1.19 -19.57 -2.45
C SER A 177 0.70 -19.36 -3.89
N ARG A 178 1.21 -18.33 -4.59
CA ARG A 178 0.96 -18.07 -6.01
C ARG A 178 1.91 -18.83 -6.95
N GLY A 179 2.77 -19.70 -6.43
CA GLY A 179 3.71 -20.52 -7.21
C GLY A 179 4.89 -19.74 -7.80
N ILE A 180 5.12 -18.50 -7.36
CA ILE A 180 6.37 -17.80 -7.68
C ILE A 180 7.51 -18.44 -6.90
N ARG A 181 8.68 -18.58 -7.52
CA ARG A 181 9.85 -19.20 -6.91
C ARG A 181 9.65 -20.67 -6.54
N ARG A 182 9.19 -21.50 -7.48
CA ARG A 182 9.00 -22.96 -7.29
C ARG A 182 10.13 -23.59 -6.47
N GLY A 183 9.79 -24.14 -5.29
CA GLY A 183 10.71 -24.81 -4.39
C GLY A 183 11.67 -23.91 -3.61
N ARG A 184 11.63 -22.59 -3.78
CA ARG A 184 12.44 -21.64 -3.03
C ARG A 184 11.53 -20.69 -2.26
N PHE A 185 11.37 -20.97 -0.99
CA PHE A 185 10.74 -20.08 -0.04
C PHE A 185 11.84 -19.24 0.58
N LEU A 186 11.78 -17.94 0.35
CA LEU A 186 12.57 -16.91 0.99
C LEU A 186 14.11 -16.92 0.77
N SER A 187 14.66 -15.77 0.49
CA SER A 187 16.03 -15.37 0.80
C SER A 187 15.99 -14.39 1.97
N ASP A 188 17.03 -14.37 2.80
CA ASP A 188 17.17 -13.41 3.89
C ASP A 188 17.27 -12.00 3.29
N ASP A 189 16.30 -11.14 3.62
CA ASP A 189 16.22 -9.78 3.11
C ASP A 189 15.89 -8.80 4.24
N GLY A 190 16.73 -7.79 4.40
CA GLY A 190 16.53 -6.72 5.35
C GLY A 190 16.70 -5.35 4.73
N TYR A 191 15.97 -4.38 5.23
CA TYR A 191 15.94 -3.01 4.71
C TYR A 191 15.88 -1.98 5.81
N SER A 192 16.55 -0.85 5.59
CA SER A 192 16.40 0.35 6.40
C SER A 192 15.67 1.43 5.59
N LEU A 193 14.50 1.83 6.04
CA LEU A 193 13.76 2.95 5.44
C LEU A 193 14.45 4.30 5.68
N TRP A 194 15.31 4.39 6.70
CA TRP A 194 16.11 5.58 6.97
C TRP A 194 17.22 5.77 5.95
N SER A 195 18.13 4.82 5.86
CA SER A 195 19.32 4.91 5.02
C SER A 195 19.09 4.47 3.56
N GLY A 196 18.04 3.68 3.29
CA GLY A 196 17.84 3.03 1.99
C GLY A 196 18.71 1.80 1.78
N ALA A 197 19.49 1.41 2.79
CA ALA A 197 20.33 0.24 2.72
C ALA A 197 19.52 -1.07 2.75
N SER A 198 20.05 -2.09 2.07
CA SER A 198 19.60 -3.48 2.16
C SER A 198 20.74 -4.36 2.63
N SER A 199 20.46 -5.38 3.46
CA SER A 199 21.43 -6.38 3.90
C SER A 199 20.71 -7.68 4.24
N GLN A 200 21.44 -8.80 4.07
CA GLN A 200 21.02 -10.10 4.57
C GLN A 200 21.16 -10.22 6.10
N ASN A 201 21.93 -9.34 6.72
CA ASN A 201 22.17 -9.34 8.16
C ASN A 201 21.49 -8.11 8.79
N TRP A 202 20.74 -8.34 9.85
CA TRP A 202 20.12 -7.26 10.63
C TRP A 202 21.11 -6.22 11.15
N ILE A 203 22.28 -6.67 11.62
CA ILE A 203 23.27 -5.80 12.26
C ILE A 203 23.83 -4.74 11.33
N ASP A 204 23.81 -4.98 10.02
CA ASP A 204 24.32 -4.06 9.01
C ASP A 204 23.30 -2.98 8.63
N LEU A 205 22.06 -3.09 9.12
CA LEU A 205 21.01 -2.14 8.83
C LEU A 205 21.09 -0.96 9.79
N HIS A 206 21.33 0.23 9.27
CA HIS A 206 21.35 1.45 10.06
C HIS A 206 19.93 1.86 10.45
N ASP A 207 19.73 2.15 11.72
CA ASP A 207 18.48 2.72 12.23
C ASP A 207 18.43 4.23 11.95
N GLY A 208 17.24 4.80 12.08
CA GLY A 208 17.00 6.24 11.98
C GLY A 208 16.69 6.83 13.36
N PRO A 209 16.46 8.15 13.39
CA PRO A 209 16.12 8.86 14.62
C PRO A 209 14.76 8.41 15.18
N GLU A 210 14.55 8.62 16.48
CA GLU A 210 13.28 8.38 17.15
C GLU A 210 12.21 9.38 16.66
N ILE A 211 11.01 8.87 16.38
CA ILE A 211 9.89 9.68 15.86
C ILE A 211 8.92 10.07 16.97
N SER A 212 8.81 9.24 18.01
CA SER A 212 7.91 9.48 19.13
C SER A 212 8.15 10.87 19.75
N GLY A 213 7.06 11.60 19.98
CA GLY A 213 7.18 12.98 20.49
C GLY A 213 7.46 14.06 19.45
N ALA A 214 7.63 13.72 18.18
CA ALA A 214 7.83 14.71 17.13
C ALA A 214 6.54 15.47 16.75
N VAL A 215 6.71 16.63 16.13
CA VAL A 215 5.64 17.44 15.54
C VAL A 215 5.73 17.35 14.03
N MET A 216 4.66 16.95 13.37
CA MET A 216 4.58 16.84 11.92
C MET A 216 3.86 18.05 11.32
N SER A 217 4.47 18.66 10.32
CA SER A 217 3.82 19.70 9.51
C SER A 217 2.52 19.18 8.88
N PRO A 218 1.53 20.06 8.60
CA PRO A 218 0.31 19.67 7.92
C PRO A 218 0.59 18.95 6.60
N VAL A 219 -0.04 17.79 6.40
CA VAL A 219 0.10 16.98 5.19
C VAL A 219 -1.25 16.88 4.48
N HIS A 220 -1.30 17.30 3.22
CA HIS A 220 -2.43 17.04 2.34
C HIS A 220 -2.25 15.70 1.65
N VAL A 221 -3.12 14.75 1.93
CA VAL A 221 -3.17 13.44 1.26
C VAL A 221 -4.27 13.48 0.20
N VAL A 222 -3.86 13.55 -1.06
CA VAL A 222 -4.78 13.59 -2.19
C VAL A 222 -4.90 12.19 -2.78
N GLY A 223 -6.07 11.59 -2.66
CA GLY A 223 -6.36 10.19 -2.94
C GLY A 223 -6.31 9.33 -1.68
N ALA A 224 -7.48 8.85 -1.24
CA ALA A 224 -7.68 7.94 -0.09
C ALA A 224 -7.83 6.47 -0.50
N GLY A 225 -7.34 6.13 -1.70
CA GLY A 225 -7.24 4.75 -2.20
C GLY A 225 -6.20 3.93 -1.43
N ALA A 226 -5.72 2.84 -2.02
CA ALA A 226 -4.84 1.88 -1.33
C ALA A 226 -3.58 2.51 -0.72
N VAL A 227 -2.90 3.41 -1.47
CA VAL A 227 -1.65 4.05 -1.01
C VAL A 227 -1.92 5.14 0.02
N GLY A 228 -2.93 6.00 -0.20
CA GLY A 228 -3.30 7.04 0.78
C GLY A 228 -3.83 6.45 2.08
N ASN A 229 -4.59 5.36 1.99
CA ASN A 229 -5.04 4.58 3.14
C ASN A 229 -3.85 3.99 3.94
N ALA A 230 -2.85 3.44 3.24
CA ALA A 230 -1.65 2.91 3.87
C ALA A 230 -0.81 4.02 4.54
N LEU A 231 -0.64 5.17 3.87
CA LEU A 231 0.05 6.33 4.47
C LEU A 231 -0.66 6.79 5.76
N ALA A 232 -1.98 6.91 5.73
CA ALA A 232 -2.77 7.28 6.89
C ALA A 232 -2.66 6.25 8.03
N TYR A 233 -2.62 4.94 7.70
CA TYR A 233 -2.42 3.87 8.69
C TYR A 233 -1.08 4.02 9.42
N ILE A 234 -0.03 4.34 8.69
CA ILE A 234 1.29 4.57 9.27
C ILE A 234 1.26 5.82 10.16
N ILE A 235 0.73 6.96 9.65
CA ILE A 235 0.66 8.22 10.41
C ILE A 235 -0.11 8.04 11.72
N ALA A 236 -1.21 7.29 11.72
CA ALA A 236 -2.00 7.02 12.92
C ALA A 236 -1.22 6.29 14.03
N ASN A 237 -0.10 5.64 13.69
CA ASN A 237 0.73 4.85 14.60
C ASN A 237 2.10 5.45 14.90
N LEU A 238 2.43 6.65 14.38
CA LEU A 238 3.76 7.26 14.56
C LEU A 238 4.05 7.76 15.99
N GLY A 239 3.05 7.82 16.87
CA GLY A 239 3.24 8.36 18.23
C GLY A 239 3.61 9.83 18.26
N LEU A 240 3.17 10.62 17.28
CA LEU A 240 3.42 12.06 17.21
C LEU A 240 2.73 12.80 18.35
N VAL A 241 3.39 13.83 18.87
CA VAL A 241 2.77 14.76 19.84
C VAL A 241 1.74 15.63 19.12
N GLU A 242 2.06 16.07 17.93
CA GLU A 242 1.19 16.89 17.11
C GLU A 242 1.34 16.53 15.63
N GLY A 243 0.22 16.34 14.95
CA GLY A 243 0.17 16.15 13.52
C GLY A 243 -1.19 16.57 12.96
N TYR A 244 -1.20 17.07 11.73
CA TYR A 244 -2.40 17.47 11.03
C TYR A 244 -2.45 16.89 9.63
N VAL A 245 -3.55 16.22 9.28
CA VAL A 245 -3.74 15.58 7.98
C VAL A 245 -5.03 16.09 7.33
N VAL A 246 -4.95 16.56 6.10
CA VAL A 246 -6.09 16.85 5.24
C VAL A 246 -6.25 15.71 4.23
N LEU A 247 -7.39 15.04 4.25
CA LEU A 247 -7.71 13.92 3.37
C LEU A 247 -8.66 14.40 2.27
N ILE A 248 -8.31 14.19 1.01
CA ILE A 248 -9.11 14.66 -0.14
C ILE A 248 -9.32 13.47 -1.09
N ASP A 249 -10.58 13.04 -1.25
CA ASP A 249 -11.01 11.97 -2.15
C ASP A 249 -12.52 12.02 -2.32
N ASP A 250 -13.04 11.79 -3.51
CA ASP A 250 -14.47 11.82 -3.82
C ASP A 250 -15.12 10.43 -3.86
N ASP A 251 -14.36 9.37 -3.63
CA ASP A 251 -14.82 7.99 -3.68
C ASP A 251 -15.38 7.46 -2.35
N SER A 252 -16.18 6.40 -2.48
CA SER A 252 -16.63 5.54 -1.39
C SER A 252 -15.96 4.16 -1.47
N TYR A 253 -15.96 3.41 -0.37
CA TYR A 253 -15.45 2.04 -0.36
C TYR A 253 -16.40 1.06 -1.06
N ASP A 254 -15.83 0.11 -1.77
CA ASP A 254 -16.48 -1.08 -2.29
C ASP A 254 -15.81 -2.37 -1.76
N ASP A 255 -16.43 -3.54 -1.99
CA ASP A 255 -15.90 -4.84 -1.57
C ASP A 255 -14.47 -5.08 -2.09
N THR A 256 -14.15 -4.63 -3.31
CA THR A 256 -12.82 -4.83 -3.93
C THR A 256 -11.72 -4.02 -3.25
N ASN A 257 -12.05 -3.02 -2.44
CA ASN A 257 -11.09 -2.22 -1.70
C ASN A 257 -10.55 -2.94 -0.46
N LEU A 258 -11.35 -3.85 0.12
CA LEU A 258 -11.00 -4.52 1.38
C LEU A 258 -9.74 -5.37 1.28
N ASN A 259 -9.33 -5.81 0.11
CA ASN A 259 -8.08 -6.58 -0.05
C ASN A 259 -6.80 -5.76 0.19
N ARG A 260 -6.89 -4.42 0.18
CA ARG A 260 -5.72 -3.53 0.19
C ARG A 260 -5.83 -2.25 1.01
N CYS A 261 -7.04 -1.85 1.42
CA CYS A 261 -7.27 -0.68 2.26
C CYS A 261 -7.28 -1.08 3.73
N LEU A 262 -6.14 -0.99 4.42
CA LEU A 262 -5.93 -1.52 5.76
C LEU A 262 -6.71 -0.81 6.86
N LEU A 263 -7.19 0.41 6.61
CA LEU A 263 -8.06 1.19 7.50
C LEU A 263 -9.55 1.07 7.16
N ALA A 264 -9.93 0.18 6.25
CA ALA A 264 -11.32 -0.08 5.91
C ALA A 264 -11.76 -1.46 6.43
N GLY A 265 -12.87 -1.51 7.15
CA GLY A 265 -13.56 -2.74 7.50
C GLY A 265 -14.78 -2.98 6.61
N TRP A 266 -15.38 -4.17 6.73
CA TRP A 266 -16.54 -4.53 5.93
C TRP A 266 -17.78 -3.63 6.17
N LEU A 267 -17.86 -2.99 7.35
CA LEU A 267 -18.92 -2.02 7.66
C LEU A 267 -18.68 -0.64 7.02
N ASP A 268 -17.50 -0.39 6.49
CA ASP A 268 -17.21 0.88 5.80
C ASP A 268 -17.60 0.85 4.31
N ILE A 269 -18.07 -0.29 3.78
CA ILE A 269 -18.57 -0.39 2.41
C ILE A 269 -19.70 0.63 2.18
N ALA A 270 -19.65 1.32 1.05
CA ALA A 270 -20.48 2.44 0.66
C ALA A 270 -20.29 3.73 1.48
N GLN A 271 -19.40 3.76 2.46
CA GLN A 271 -19.03 4.99 3.16
C GLN A 271 -17.90 5.73 2.44
N SER A 272 -17.86 7.06 2.59
CA SER A 272 -16.78 7.89 2.07
C SER A 272 -15.43 7.45 2.63
N LYS A 273 -14.45 7.23 1.75
CA LYS A 273 -13.09 6.80 2.11
C LYS A 273 -12.44 7.76 3.11
N VAL A 274 -12.56 9.07 2.88
CA VAL A 274 -11.91 10.08 3.73
C VAL A 274 -12.52 10.13 5.14
N HIS A 275 -13.83 9.92 5.29
CA HIS A 275 -14.47 9.91 6.61
C HIS A 275 -14.05 8.70 7.45
N ALA A 276 -13.94 7.52 6.83
CA ALA A 276 -13.50 6.32 7.53
C ALA A 276 -12.04 6.46 8.01
N ILE A 277 -11.15 7.01 7.18
CA ILE A 277 -9.74 7.25 7.54
C ILE A 277 -9.63 8.32 8.62
N GLU A 278 -10.38 9.42 8.52
CA GLU A 278 -10.40 10.50 9.52
C GLU A 278 -10.71 9.97 10.93
N ARG A 279 -11.67 9.07 11.04
CA ARG A 279 -12.03 8.41 12.32
C ARG A 279 -10.83 7.74 12.97
N VAL A 280 -10.06 6.97 12.17
CA VAL A 280 -8.89 6.22 12.67
C VAL A 280 -7.75 7.17 13.04
N LEU A 281 -7.46 8.19 12.22
CA LEU A 281 -6.46 9.20 12.53
C LEU A 281 -6.76 9.93 13.85
N LYS A 282 -8.01 10.36 14.05
CA LYS A 282 -8.43 10.99 15.30
C LYS A 282 -8.30 10.07 16.50
N ALA A 283 -8.64 8.79 16.35
CA ALA A 283 -8.41 7.79 17.41
C ALA A 283 -6.92 7.61 17.72
N GLY A 284 -6.03 7.76 16.73
CA GLY A 284 -4.57 7.78 16.88
C GLY A 284 -4.00 9.07 17.48
N GLY A 285 -4.85 10.09 17.77
CA GLY A 285 -4.41 11.38 18.33
C GLY A 285 -3.99 12.40 17.27
N ILE A 286 -4.16 12.10 15.98
CA ILE A 286 -3.83 12.99 14.87
C ILE A 286 -5.02 13.91 14.57
N ARG A 287 -4.79 15.21 14.46
CA ARG A 287 -5.82 16.13 13.96
C ARG A 287 -6.04 15.87 12.47
N ALA A 288 -7.25 15.48 12.10
CA ALA A 288 -7.58 15.14 10.72
C ALA A 288 -8.82 15.90 10.27
N PHE A 289 -8.80 16.28 9.01
CA PHE A 289 -9.90 16.88 8.30
C PHE A 289 -10.15 16.11 7.00
N SER A 290 -11.40 15.71 6.76
CA SER A 290 -11.80 15.00 5.55
C SER A 290 -12.58 15.91 4.60
N PHE A 291 -12.25 15.85 3.33
CA PHE A 291 -12.98 16.50 2.25
C PHE A 291 -13.45 15.44 1.23
N PRO A 292 -14.74 15.08 1.23
CA PRO A 292 -15.30 14.12 0.27
C PRO A 292 -15.54 14.81 -1.08
N GLY A 293 -14.48 15.06 -1.84
CA GLY A 293 -14.51 15.75 -3.11
C GLY A 293 -13.15 15.78 -3.79
N THR A 294 -13.13 16.34 -5.00
CA THR A 294 -11.90 16.46 -5.79
C THR A 294 -10.98 17.55 -5.25
N ILE A 295 -9.70 17.48 -5.58
CA ILE A 295 -8.72 18.53 -5.20
C ILE A 295 -9.12 19.89 -5.78
N LYS A 296 -9.73 19.94 -6.98
CA LYS A 296 -10.22 21.19 -7.59
C LYS A 296 -11.34 21.82 -6.76
N SER A 297 -12.30 21.02 -6.30
CA SER A 297 -13.38 21.49 -5.47
C SER A 297 -12.89 21.96 -4.10
N TYR A 298 -11.94 21.22 -3.50
CA TYR A 298 -11.28 21.62 -2.26
C TYR A 298 -10.62 23.01 -2.37
N VAL A 299 -9.81 23.22 -3.39
CA VAL A 299 -9.13 24.52 -3.63
C VAL A 299 -10.13 25.64 -3.88
N LYS A 300 -11.23 25.35 -4.60
CA LYS A 300 -12.29 26.32 -4.81
C LYS A 300 -12.93 26.74 -3.47
N ASP A 301 -13.30 25.78 -2.64
CA ASP A 301 -13.93 26.02 -1.33
C ASP A 301 -13.01 26.82 -0.39
N MET A 302 -11.72 26.49 -0.38
CA MET A 302 -10.71 27.24 0.38
C MET A 302 -10.63 28.70 -0.07
N ARG A 303 -10.59 28.98 -1.38
CA ARG A 303 -10.50 30.33 -1.95
C ARG A 303 -11.70 31.22 -1.65
N ILE A 304 -12.88 30.63 -1.54
CA ILE A 304 -14.10 31.37 -1.21
C ILE A 304 -14.42 31.39 0.29
N GLY A 305 -13.51 30.93 1.13
CA GLY A 305 -13.59 30.99 2.58
C GLY A 305 -14.58 30.00 3.22
N LEU A 306 -15.12 29.03 2.48
CA LEU A 306 -16.02 28.00 3.03
C LEU A 306 -15.33 27.07 4.05
N ARG A 307 -14.00 27.08 4.09
CA ARG A 307 -13.16 26.23 4.95
C ARG A 307 -12.23 27.05 5.84
N ALA A 308 -12.74 28.13 6.42
CA ALA A 308 -11.94 28.99 7.28
C ALA A 308 -11.37 28.27 8.51
N ASP A 309 -12.00 27.19 8.98
CA ASP A 309 -11.52 26.31 10.04
C ASP A 309 -10.25 25.56 9.64
N VAL A 310 -10.23 25.01 8.41
CA VAL A 310 -9.05 24.33 7.85
C VAL A 310 -7.98 25.33 7.49
N ALA A 311 -8.34 26.43 6.82
CA ALA A 311 -7.41 27.48 6.40
C ALA A 311 -6.57 28.02 7.56
N ARG A 312 -7.19 28.20 8.74
CA ARG A 312 -6.47 28.64 9.96
C ARG A 312 -5.46 27.64 10.50
N GLN A 313 -5.62 26.34 10.21
CA GLN A 313 -4.76 25.28 10.70
C GLN A 313 -3.67 24.88 9.70
N VAL A 314 -3.88 25.13 8.40
CA VAL A 314 -2.93 24.80 7.32
C VAL A 314 -2.32 26.02 6.64
N ASP A 315 -2.33 27.16 7.33
CA ASP A 315 -1.72 28.41 6.86
C ASP A 315 -2.20 28.83 5.45
N ASP A 316 -3.41 29.37 5.37
CA ASP A 316 -3.98 30.08 4.23
C ASP A 316 -3.51 29.64 2.83
N LEU A 317 -4.00 28.49 2.35
CA LEU A 317 -3.70 27.98 0.99
C LEU A 317 -2.24 27.65 0.68
N VAL A 318 -1.36 27.67 1.65
CA VAL A 318 0.01 27.19 1.47
C VAL A 318 0.01 25.68 1.62
N PHE A 319 0.12 24.98 0.50
CA PHE A 319 0.30 23.54 0.49
C PHE A 319 1.76 23.21 0.85
N SER A 320 2.07 23.14 2.15
CA SER A 320 3.45 22.88 2.60
C SER A 320 3.90 21.49 2.16
N VAL A 321 3.11 20.46 2.45
CA VAL A 321 3.40 19.07 2.08
C VAL A 321 2.17 18.46 1.40
N VAL A 322 2.35 17.93 0.20
CA VAL A 322 1.30 17.22 -0.53
C VAL A 322 1.79 15.82 -0.91
N ALA A 323 1.06 14.80 -0.47
CA ALA A 323 1.21 13.42 -0.88
C ALA A 323 0.15 13.07 -1.95
N SER A 324 0.60 12.93 -3.19
CA SER A 324 -0.22 12.50 -4.32
C SER A 324 -0.34 10.99 -4.32
N CYS A 325 -1.52 10.48 -3.94
CA CYS A 325 -1.86 9.05 -3.90
C CYS A 325 -2.94 8.69 -4.93
N VAL A 326 -3.17 9.55 -5.91
CA VAL A 326 -4.16 9.36 -6.98
C VAL A 326 -3.58 8.51 -8.11
N ASP A 327 -4.43 7.74 -8.77
CA ASP A 327 -4.09 6.83 -9.86
C ASP A 327 -4.16 7.51 -11.25
N ARG A 328 -5.08 8.48 -11.43
CA ARG A 328 -5.33 9.13 -12.72
C ARG A 328 -4.31 10.22 -13.02
N GLY A 329 -3.74 10.22 -14.24
CA GLY A 329 -2.78 11.23 -14.70
C GLY A 329 -3.33 12.67 -14.61
N ALA A 330 -4.60 12.90 -14.94
CA ALA A 330 -5.23 14.20 -14.82
C ALA A 330 -5.25 14.71 -13.37
N ALA A 331 -5.63 13.87 -12.40
CA ALA A 331 -5.64 14.22 -10.99
C ALA A 331 -4.22 14.51 -10.47
N ARG A 332 -3.22 13.75 -10.95
CA ARG A 332 -1.80 14.01 -10.64
C ARG A 332 -1.34 15.38 -11.14
N GLN A 333 -1.76 15.77 -12.35
CA GLN A 333 -1.45 17.11 -12.88
C GLN A 333 -2.16 18.23 -12.10
N ASP A 334 -3.39 18.00 -11.65
CA ASP A 334 -4.09 18.96 -10.77
C ASP A 334 -3.33 19.15 -9.46
N VAL A 335 -2.80 18.09 -8.87
CA VAL A 335 -1.94 18.18 -7.67
C VAL A 335 -0.64 18.92 -7.95
N GLN A 336 0.02 18.69 -9.10
CA GLN A 336 1.21 19.43 -9.52
C GLN A 336 0.92 20.94 -9.63
N GLY A 337 -0.26 21.31 -10.12
CA GLY A 337 -0.70 22.69 -10.27
C GLY A 337 -0.89 23.46 -8.96
N LEU A 338 -0.86 22.81 -7.79
CA LEU A 338 -0.88 23.46 -6.47
C LEU A 338 0.46 24.11 -6.12
N HIS A 339 1.54 23.72 -6.79
CA HIS A 339 2.92 24.17 -6.50
C HIS A 339 3.30 24.05 -5.02
N PRO A 340 3.15 22.87 -4.38
CA PRO A 340 3.46 22.70 -2.97
C PRO A 340 4.98 22.85 -2.73
N HIS A 341 5.36 23.20 -1.51
CA HIS A 341 6.77 23.26 -1.12
C HIS A 341 7.43 21.88 -1.19
N LEU A 342 6.72 20.84 -0.74
CA LEU A 342 7.15 19.46 -0.85
C LEU A 342 6.03 18.65 -1.54
N LEU A 343 6.33 18.13 -2.72
CA LEU A 343 5.44 17.23 -3.46
C LEU A 343 6.01 15.82 -3.47
N LEU A 344 5.24 14.91 -2.95
CA LEU A 344 5.54 13.48 -2.94
C LEU A 344 4.47 12.72 -3.74
N GLY A 345 4.86 11.65 -4.41
CA GLY A 345 3.94 10.75 -5.10
C GLY A 345 4.12 9.32 -4.62
N GLY A 346 3.02 8.63 -4.36
CA GLY A 346 3.03 7.19 -4.06
C GLY A 346 2.32 6.40 -5.15
N SER A 347 2.89 5.25 -5.53
CA SER A 347 2.28 4.38 -6.54
C SER A 347 2.68 2.93 -6.36
N THR A 348 1.89 2.04 -6.93
CA THR A 348 2.18 0.61 -7.03
C THR A 348 2.11 0.18 -8.49
N LEU A 349 2.96 -0.76 -8.86
CA LEU A 349 2.91 -1.42 -10.15
C LEU A 349 3.24 -2.90 -9.94
N ASN A 350 2.25 -3.77 -10.13
CA ASN A 350 2.39 -5.21 -9.85
C ASN A 350 2.91 -5.44 -8.40
N LEU A 351 4.07 -6.06 -8.24
CA LEU A 351 4.74 -6.32 -6.95
C LEU A 351 5.80 -5.26 -6.61
N GLN A 352 5.70 -4.06 -7.17
CA GLN A 352 6.58 -2.95 -6.86
C GLN A 352 5.81 -1.81 -6.18
N ALA A 353 6.38 -1.32 -5.10
CA ALA A 353 5.95 -0.11 -4.41
C ALA A 353 6.93 1.03 -4.70
N LYS A 354 6.42 2.23 -4.96
CA LYS A 354 7.24 3.39 -5.33
C LYS A 354 6.83 4.63 -4.58
N SER A 355 7.81 5.43 -4.21
CA SER A 355 7.65 6.80 -3.73
C SER A 355 8.54 7.74 -4.55
N ASN A 356 7.97 8.84 -5.02
CA ASN A 356 8.67 9.87 -5.78
C ASN A 356 8.70 11.17 -5.00
N LEU A 357 9.86 11.83 -4.99
CA LEU A 357 10.04 13.19 -4.50
C LEU A 357 10.19 14.14 -5.71
N TYR A 358 9.30 15.09 -5.84
CA TYR A 358 9.34 16.11 -6.89
C TYR A 358 9.99 17.38 -6.33
N SER A 359 11.32 17.41 -6.37
CA SER A 359 12.14 18.38 -5.65
C SER A 359 12.14 19.80 -6.24
N GLY A 360 11.60 19.98 -7.44
CA GLY A 360 11.67 21.27 -8.16
C GLY A 360 13.09 21.69 -8.56
N ARG A 361 14.11 20.83 -8.41
CA ARG A 361 15.48 21.13 -8.83
C ARG A 361 15.56 21.29 -10.35
N PRO A 362 16.42 22.18 -10.87
CA PRO A 362 16.65 22.30 -12.30
C PRO A 362 17.00 20.94 -12.94
N GLY A 363 16.30 20.57 -13.99
CA GLY A 363 16.49 19.29 -14.68
C GLY A 363 15.90 18.06 -14.01
N ALA A 364 15.31 18.16 -12.80
CA ALA A 364 14.58 17.07 -12.18
C ALA A 364 13.18 16.90 -12.80
N ALA A 365 12.67 15.67 -12.77
CA ALA A 365 11.33 15.38 -13.26
C ALA A 365 10.26 16.05 -12.39
N CYS A 366 9.19 16.51 -13.03
CA CYS A 366 7.95 16.85 -12.34
C CYS A 366 6.95 15.67 -12.41
N LEU A 367 5.84 15.78 -11.68
CA LEU A 367 4.82 14.72 -11.65
C LEU A 367 4.28 14.39 -13.05
N ALA A 368 4.13 15.40 -13.93
CA ALA A 368 3.64 15.21 -15.29
C ALA A 368 4.62 14.50 -16.22
N CYS A 369 5.94 14.52 -15.95
CA CYS A 369 6.94 13.85 -16.80
C CYS A 369 6.63 12.37 -17.01
N PHE A 370 6.20 11.69 -15.95
CA PHE A 370 5.90 10.25 -15.98
C PHE A 370 4.40 9.95 -15.87
N ASN A 371 3.56 10.96 -15.91
CA ASN A 371 2.10 10.83 -15.82
C ASN A 371 1.43 11.76 -16.84
N PRO A 372 1.67 11.56 -18.13
CA PRO A 372 1.02 12.37 -19.16
C PRO A 372 -0.49 12.18 -19.13
N VAL A 373 -1.24 13.25 -19.37
CA VAL A 373 -2.68 13.16 -19.60
C VAL A 373 -2.92 12.74 -21.04
N GLU A 374 -3.34 11.53 -21.22
CA GLU A 374 -3.83 11.04 -22.51
C GLU A 374 -5.32 11.40 -22.63
N LYS A 375 -5.69 11.95 -23.78
CA LYS A 375 -7.09 12.14 -24.12
C LYS A 375 -7.73 10.80 -24.46
N ASP A 376 -8.94 10.53 -24.00
CA ASP A 376 -9.60 9.24 -24.26
C ASP A 376 -9.68 8.91 -25.74
N GLY A 377 -9.90 9.89 -26.61
CA GLY A 377 -9.85 9.70 -28.05
C GLY A 377 -8.47 9.30 -28.61
N GLU A 378 -7.38 9.65 -27.95
CA GLU A 378 -6.02 9.21 -28.33
C GLU A 378 -5.78 7.77 -27.89
N LYS A 379 -6.24 7.40 -26.69
CA LYS A 379 -6.19 6.02 -26.19
C LYS A 379 -7.00 5.06 -27.05
N ILE A 380 -8.22 5.48 -27.45
CA ILE A 380 -9.08 4.69 -28.34
C ILE A 380 -8.37 4.45 -29.66
N ARG A 381 -7.83 5.52 -30.32
CA ARG A 381 -7.09 5.38 -31.59
C ARG A 381 -5.85 4.52 -31.45
N ALA A 382 -5.10 4.63 -30.34
CA ALA A 382 -3.94 3.79 -30.07
C ALA A 382 -4.32 2.33 -29.96
N LEU A 383 -5.39 2.02 -29.18
CA LEU A 383 -5.92 0.67 -29.04
C LEU A 383 -6.43 0.11 -30.36
N GLU A 384 -7.19 0.87 -31.14
CA GLU A 384 -7.62 0.46 -32.49
C GLU A 384 -6.42 0.15 -33.42
N SER A 385 -5.41 1.03 -33.41
CA SER A 385 -4.19 0.81 -34.20
C SER A 385 -3.46 -0.46 -33.77
N GLN A 386 -3.40 -0.73 -32.48
CA GLN A 386 -2.81 -1.95 -31.93
C GLN A 386 -3.61 -3.19 -32.38
N LEU A 387 -4.93 -3.17 -32.21
CA LEU A 387 -5.81 -4.28 -32.59
C LEU A 387 -5.74 -4.57 -34.10
N ARG A 388 -5.70 -3.55 -34.95
CA ARG A 388 -5.56 -3.74 -36.41
C ARG A 388 -4.24 -4.39 -36.82
N LYS A 389 -3.17 -4.24 -36.02
CA LYS A 389 -1.85 -4.85 -36.28
C LYS A 389 -1.74 -6.27 -35.74
N MET A 390 -2.62 -6.69 -34.85
CA MET A 390 -2.60 -8.05 -34.30
C MET A 390 -3.17 -9.07 -35.30
N PRO A 391 -2.59 -10.28 -35.39
CA PRO A 391 -3.21 -11.40 -36.10
C PRO A 391 -4.60 -11.70 -35.53
N THR A 392 -5.55 -12.13 -36.35
CA THR A 392 -6.96 -12.32 -35.96
C THR A 392 -7.12 -13.22 -34.77
N LEU A 393 -6.37 -14.33 -34.69
CA LEU A 393 -6.43 -15.27 -33.56
C LEU A 393 -5.97 -14.62 -32.25
N GLU A 394 -4.80 -13.98 -32.29
CA GLU A 394 -4.24 -13.26 -31.14
C GLU A 394 -5.14 -12.11 -30.67
N ARG A 395 -5.76 -11.40 -31.62
CA ARG A 395 -6.70 -10.32 -31.33
C ARG A 395 -7.96 -10.84 -30.65
N GLY A 396 -8.51 -11.97 -31.11
CA GLY A 396 -9.65 -12.61 -30.47
C GLY A 396 -9.36 -13.04 -29.03
N GLU A 397 -8.20 -13.64 -28.78
CA GLU A 397 -7.75 -14.01 -27.43
C GLU A 397 -7.54 -12.76 -26.56
N PHE A 398 -6.93 -11.73 -27.10
CA PHE A 398 -6.74 -10.44 -26.40
C PHE A 398 -8.06 -9.82 -25.95
N LEU A 399 -9.06 -9.75 -26.86
CA LEU A 399 -10.37 -9.19 -26.56
C LEU A 399 -11.13 -10.02 -25.55
N THR A 400 -11.18 -11.34 -25.75
CA THR A 400 -11.87 -12.28 -24.83
C THR A 400 -11.25 -12.27 -23.43
N SER A 401 -9.92 -12.21 -23.33
CA SER A 401 -9.23 -12.13 -22.03
C SER A 401 -9.58 -10.88 -21.22
N ARG A 402 -10.07 -9.84 -21.86
CA ARG A 402 -10.50 -8.56 -21.29
C ARG A 402 -12.00 -8.40 -21.14
N GLY A 403 -12.76 -9.47 -21.41
CA GLY A 403 -14.22 -9.46 -21.32
C GLY A 403 -14.90 -8.62 -22.41
N LEU A 404 -14.17 -8.34 -23.53
CA LEU A 404 -14.71 -7.60 -24.66
C LEU A 404 -15.33 -8.57 -25.67
N ASP A 405 -16.44 -8.17 -26.28
CA ASP A 405 -17.05 -8.94 -27.36
C ASP A 405 -16.23 -8.83 -28.63
N ALA A 406 -15.46 -9.89 -28.91
CA ALA A 406 -14.59 -9.96 -30.08
C ALA A 406 -15.35 -9.78 -31.39
N SER A 407 -16.57 -10.28 -31.50
CA SER A 407 -17.36 -10.27 -32.74
C SER A 407 -17.77 -8.85 -33.13
N SER A 408 -18.32 -8.06 -32.20
CA SER A 408 -18.71 -6.67 -32.47
C SER A 408 -17.52 -5.75 -32.70
N ILE A 409 -16.37 -6.03 -32.07
CA ILE A 409 -15.16 -5.25 -32.28
C ILE A 409 -14.50 -5.59 -33.63
N GLU A 410 -14.49 -6.84 -34.06
CA GLU A 410 -14.03 -7.24 -35.39
C GLU A 410 -14.88 -6.58 -36.48
N GLU A 411 -16.21 -6.56 -36.32
CA GLU A 411 -17.12 -5.86 -37.23
C GLU A 411 -16.78 -4.36 -37.31
N TYR A 412 -16.58 -3.71 -36.18
CA TYR A 412 -16.16 -2.30 -36.14
C TYR A 412 -14.79 -2.06 -36.81
N LEU A 413 -13.79 -2.89 -36.51
CA LEU A 413 -12.46 -2.78 -37.08
C LEU A 413 -12.42 -3.05 -38.60
N SER A 414 -13.37 -3.83 -39.13
CA SER A 414 -13.53 -4.06 -40.60
C SER A 414 -14.12 -2.85 -41.32
N GLY A 415 -14.56 -1.82 -40.62
CA GLY A 415 -15.06 -0.57 -41.22
C GLY A 415 -16.55 -0.56 -41.53
N ALA A 416 -17.33 -1.50 -40.99
CA ALA A 416 -18.73 -1.70 -41.33
C ALA A 416 -19.67 -0.59 -40.86
N GLN A 417 -19.40 0.11 -39.74
CA GLN A 417 -20.20 1.26 -39.29
C GLN A 417 -19.45 2.14 -38.29
N CYS A 418 -19.51 3.50 -38.44
CA CYS A 418 -19.19 4.46 -37.37
C CYS A 418 -20.32 4.47 -36.33
N GLY A 419 -19.98 4.36 -35.03
CA GLY A 419 -20.96 4.41 -33.94
C GLY A 419 -21.61 3.09 -33.57
N GLY A 420 -21.06 1.95 -34.00
CA GLY A 420 -21.54 0.61 -33.67
C GLY A 420 -21.20 0.16 -32.23
N LEU A 421 -21.75 -0.98 -31.82
CA LEU A 421 -21.52 -1.60 -30.50
C LEU A 421 -20.04 -1.81 -30.21
N GLY A 422 -19.20 -2.13 -31.22
CA GLY A 422 -17.76 -2.31 -31.07
C GLY A 422 -17.01 -1.03 -30.71
N GLU A 423 -17.36 0.13 -31.32
CA GLU A 423 -16.79 1.43 -30.93
C GLU A 423 -17.18 1.79 -29.49
N ALA A 424 -18.46 1.60 -29.14
CA ALA A 424 -18.95 1.86 -27.79
C ALA A 424 -18.24 0.97 -26.75
N ALA A 425 -18.01 -0.32 -27.05
CA ALA A 425 -17.29 -1.25 -26.20
C ALA A 425 -15.81 -0.84 -26.01
N LEU A 426 -15.10 -0.43 -27.05
CA LEU A 426 -13.73 0.06 -26.95
C LEU A 426 -13.65 1.38 -26.18
N ARG A 427 -14.62 2.26 -26.38
CA ARG A 427 -14.73 3.54 -25.65
C ARG A 427 -14.96 3.28 -24.15
N ASP A 428 -15.91 2.42 -23.80
CA ASP A 428 -16.16 2.04 -22.40
C ASP A 428 -14.95 1.35 -21.74
N TYR A 429 -14.27 0.49 -22.46
CA TYR A 429 -13.03 -0.15 -22.01
C TYR A 429 -11.90 0.86 -21.71
N VAL A 430 -11.74 1.89 -22.54
CA VAL A 430 -10.72 2.94 -22.34
C VAL A 430 -11.08 3.86 -21.17
N VAL A 431 -12.36 4.21 -21.04
CA VAL A 431 -12.85 5.09 -19.97
C VAL A 431 -12.92 4.35 -18.63
N ARG A 432 -13.23 3.05 -18.66
CA ARG A 432 -13.33 2.18 -17.49
C ARG A 432 -12.42 0.96 -17.66
N PRO A 433 -11.09 1.15 -17.53
CA PRO A 433 -10.17 0.04 -17.73
C PRO A 433 -10.49 -1.10 -16.76
N PRO A 434 -10.24 -2.36 -17.16
CA PRO A 434 -10.48 -3.50 -16.30
C PRO A 434 -9.69 -3.39 -15.01
N ALA A 435 -10.18 -4.09 -13.99
CA ALA A 435 -9.51 -4.14 -12.71
C ALA A 435 -8.05 -4.64 -12.86
N GLU A 436 -7.11 -3.90 -12.27
CA GLU A 436 -5.70 -4.26 -12.25
C GLU A 436 -5.34 -5.04 -10.98
N PHE A 437 -4.26 -5.80 -11.05
CA PHE A 437 -3.68 -6.46 -9.89
C PHE A 437 -3.42 -5.45 -8.76
N SER A 438 -3.76 -5.83 -7.54
CA SER A 438 -3.44 -5.05 -6.35
C SER A 438 -3.41 -5.94 -5.11
N ALA A 439 -2.44 -5.72 -4.23
CA ALA A 439 -2.28 -6.44 -2.98
C ALA A 439 -1.94 -5.49 -1.83
N GLY A 440 -2.47 -5.77 -0.64
CA GLY A 440 -2.35 -4.90 0.53
C GLY A 440 -0.91 -4.64 0.97
N PHE A 441 -0.04 -5.66 0.93
CA PHE A 441 1.36 -5.52 1.31
C PHE A 441 2.17 -4.61 0.36
N VAL A 442 1.83 -4.59 -0.94
CA VAL A 442 2.45 -3.67 -1.91
C VAL A 442 2.00 -2.24 -1.65
N SER A 443 0.71 -2.04 -1.39
CA SER A 443 0.16 -0.73 -1.05
C SER A 443 0.75 -0.20 0.26
N LEU A 444 0.90 -1.07 1.26
CA LEU A 444 1.58 -0.72 2.52
C LEU A 444 3.04 -0.33 2.27
N GLY A 445 3.75 -1.07 1.42
CA GLY A 445 5.11 -0.71 0.99
C GLY A 445 5.20 0.70 0.41
N ALA A 446 4.27 1.08 -0.49
CA ALA A 446 4.23 2.44 -1.04
C ALA A 446 3.92 3.49 0.03
N GLY A 447 3.00 3.20 0.95
CA GLY A 447 2.71 4.05 2.12
C GLY A 447 3.92 4.24 3.03
N LEU A 448 4.71 3.18 3.28
CA LEU A 448 5.93 3.22 4.09
C LEU A 448 7.03 4.08 3.44
N LEU A 449 7.24 3.92 2.13
CA LEU A 449 8.17 4.77 1.39
C LEU A 449 7.75 6.24 1.43
N LEU A 450 6.45 6.53 1.26
CA LEU A 450 5.91 7.89 1.38
C LEU A 450 6.07 8.46 2.79
N ALA A 451 5.69 7.71 3.82
CA ALA A 451 5.83 8.14 5.21
C ALA A 451 7.29 8.44 5.56
N SER A 452 8.22 7.54 5.15
CA SER A 452 9.65 7.77 5.29
C SER A 452 10.10 9.06 4.60
N ALA A 453 9.63 9.31 3.37
CA ALA A 453 9.97 10.53 2.63
C ALA A 453 9.39 11.79 3.29
N VAL A 454 8.14 11.74 3.78
CA VAL A 454 7.54 12.85 4.56
C VAL A 454 8.40 13.15 5.77
N LEU A 455 8.66 12.19 6.63
CA LEU A 455 9.40 12.37 7.88
C LEU A 455 10.81 12.91 7.65
N ARG A 456 11.53 12.33 6.67
CA ARG A 456 12.90 12.74 6.33
C ARG A 456 12.98 14.19 5.79
N ASN A 457 11.96 14.61 5.05
CA ASN A 457 11.95 15.94 4.42
C ASN A 457 11.20 17.01 5.23
N THR A 458 10.58 16.66 6.37
CA THR A 458 9.87 17.65 7.21
C THR A 458 10.38 17.72 8.63
N ILE A 459 10.68 16.57 9.26
CA ILE A 459 11.11 16.50 10.66
C ILE A 459 12.62 16.36 10.76
N PHE A 460 13.24 15.49 9.95
CA PHE A 460 14.64 15.12 10.05
C PHE A 460 15.50 15.67 8.90
N THR A 461 15.22 16.87 8.46
CA THR A 461 15.90 17.49 7.30
C THR A 461 17.40 17.65 7.48
N ALA A 462 17.86 17.92 8.71
CA ALA A 462 19.27 18.08 9.03
C ALA A 462 20.04 16.75 9.11
N ASP A 463 19.35 15.67 9.46
CA ASP A 463 19.97 14.37 9.76
C ASP A 463 19.88 13.41 8.57
N SER A 464 19.01 13.71 7.60
CA SER A 464 18.77 12.82 6.47
C SER A 464 19.77 13.02 5.35
N ALA A 465 20.49 11.97 4.96
CA ALA A 465 21.30 12.00 3.75
C ALA A 465 20.41 12.16 2.50
N PRO A 466 20.86 12.90 1.47
CA PRO A 466 20.14 12.98 0.21
C PRO A 466 19.93 11.59 -0.39
N ARG A 467 18.72 11.31 -0.83
CA ARG A 467 18.35 10.11 -1.57
C ARG A 467 17.86 10.49 -2.97
N GLY A 468 17.70 9.50 -3.84
CA GLY A 468 17.16 9.70 -5.18
C GLY A 468 15.76 10.33 -5.18
N ASP A 469 15.33 10.79 -6.32
CA ASP A 469 13.97 11.33 -6.51
C ASP A 469 12.90 10.22 -6.52
N MET A 470 13.27 8.98 -6.75
CA MET A 470 12.40 7.81 -6.70
C MET A 470 13.01 6.71 -5.84
N THR A 471 12.25 6.24 -4.88
CA THR A 471 12.57 5.03 -4.11
C THR A 471 11.62 3.91 -4.52
N THR A 472 12.17 2.74 -4.82
CA THR A 472 11.42 1.54 -5.21
C THR A 472 11.70 0.41 -4.24
N LEU A 473 10.64 -0.22 -3.71
CA LEU A 473 10.69 -1.50 -2.99
C LEU A 473 10.10 -2.57 -3.91
N ASN A 474 10.91 -3.56 -4.27
CA ASN A 474 10.52 -4.64 -5.16
C ASN A 474 10.26 -5.92 -4.37
N PHE A 475 8.99 -6.27 -4.18
CA PHE A 475 8.59 -7.49 -3.49
C PHE A 475 8.83 -8.76 -4.32
N LEU A 476 8.90 -8.66 -5.65
CA LEU A 476 9.07 -9.84 -6.52
C LEU A 476 10.46 -10.47 -6.36
N ASN A 477 11.49 -9.64 -6.47
CA ASN A 477 12.89 -10.10 -6.50
C ASN A 477 13.67 -9.74 -5.23
N GLY A 478 13.03 -9.02 -4.30
CA GLY A 478 13.72 -8.32 -3.22
C GLY A 478 14.39 -7.04 -3.73
N GLY A 479 14.70 -6.13 -2.82
CA GLY A 479 15.48 -4.92 -3.10
C GLY A 479 14.74 -3.62 -2.81
N LEU A 480 15.48 -2.74 -2.15
CA LEU A 480 15.15 -1.34 -1.93
C LEU A 480 16.22 -0.52 -2.67
N GLY A 481 15.79 0.38 -3.54
CA GLY A 481 16.74 1.17 -4.34
C GLY A 481 16.23 2.56 -4.65
N ASP A 482 17.17 3.49 -4.80
CA ASP A 482 16.91 4.88 -5.14
C ASP A 482 17.38 5.18 -6.56
N SER A 483 16.67 6.07 -7.24
CA SER A 483 16.98 6.53 -8.60
C SER A 483 16.77 8.04 -8.70
N TRP A 484 17.58 8.70 -9.53
CA TRP A 484 17.38 10.09 -9.90
C TRP A 484 16.54 10.16 -11.17
N LEU A 485 15.52 11.02 -11.16
CA LEU A 485 14.60 11.18 -12.29
C LEU A 485 14.90 12.48 -13.04
N GLY A 486 15.35 12.36 -14.28
CA GLY A 486 15.51 13.51 -15.19
C GLY A 486 14.16 13.96 -15.77
N ALA A 487 14.05 15.26 -16.03
CA ALA A 487 12.88 15.82 -16.70
C ALA A 487 12.71 15.23 -18.11
N ASP A 488 11.48 14.86 -18.46
CA ASP A 488 11.14 14.41 -19.81
C ASP A 488 11.24 15.58 -20.81
N GLU A 489 11.86 15.32 -21.97
CA GLU A 489 11.97 16.30 -23.06
C GLU A 489 10.63 16.74 -23.60
N ASN A 490 9.66 15.85 -23.59
CA ASN A 490 8.29 16.07 -24.05
C ASN A 490 7.31 16.37 -22.91
N CYS A 491 7.80 16.81 -21.74
CA CYS A 491 6.93 17.10 -20.61
C CYS A 491 5.83 18.09 -20.97
N GLN A 492 4.58 17.72 -20.79
CA GLN A 492 3.41 18.53 -21.09
C GLN A 492 3.36 19.88 -20.33
N LEU A 493 4.07 19.99 -19.21
CA LEU A 493 4.18 21.21 -18.41
C LEU A 493 5.47 21.99 -18.66
N ASN A 494 6.28 21.60 -19.65
CA ASN A 494 7.55 22.21 -20.02
C ASN A 494 8.47 22.46 -18.79
N CYS A 495 8.55 21.50 -17.87
CA CYS A 495 9.27 21.68 -16.61
C CYS A 495 10.78 21.89 -16.76
N ARG A 496 11.38 21.57 -17.92
CA ARG A 496 12.79 21.91 -18.24
C ARG A 496 13.03 23.38 -18.48
N ALA A 497 12.00 24.13 -18.87
CA ALA A 497 12.12 25.53 -19.19
C ALA A 497 12.00 26.44 -17.95
N LYS A 498 11.74 25.84 -16.80
CA LYS A 498 11.66 26.49 -15.50
C LYS A 498 12.89 26.12 -14.66
#